data_4211c78b9ca25adde0202563e88ad921
#
_entry.id   4211c78b9ca25adde0202563e88ad921
#
_cell.length_a   1.000
_cell.length_b   1.000
_cell.length_c   1.000
_cell.angle_alpha   90.00
_cell.angle_beta   90.00
_cell.angle_gamma   90.00
#
_symmetry.space_group_name_H-M   'P 1'
#
loop_
_entity.id
_entity.type
_entity.pdbx_description
1 polymer ?
#
loop_
_entity_poly.entity_id
_entity_poly.type
_entity_poly.pdbx_seq_one_letter_code
_entity_poly.pdbx_strand_id
1 'polypeptide(L)'
;LHGKEIQQQIIDEIITVTGKTNEQAQGELQVTRKFLENFSGDQVRFLAKGFNTPGDHFGQMSNGFRWPYGSVAIIAPFNFPLEIPLLQLMGSLFMGNKPILKVDSRVSLVMDSIVKLLHSNGLPKQDVDMIHCDGVTMQHLLLNSKIRMTQFTGSSNIAEFLSRKLNGRIKIEGGGFDWKIIGDSNDLHHDTVYNICTKDAYSFSGQKCSAQSMLFIDHTWDLTVFKEKLKNLAYKEKM
;
A
#
# COMPACT_ATOMS: atom_id res chain seq x y z
N LEU A 1 -16.55 6.18 4.77
CA LEU A 1 -16.28 6.25 3.32
C LEU A 1 -17.49 5.92 2.42
N HIS A 2 -18.73 5.81 2.97
CA HIS A 2 -19.92 5.53 2.16
C HIS A 2 -20.69 6.78 1.70
N GLY A 3 -20.49 7.94 2.35
CA GLY A 3 -21.13 9.20 1.95
C GLY A 3 -20.59 9.71 0.61
N LYS A 4 -21.47 10.04 -0.33
CA LYS A 4 -21.06 10.50 -1.68
C LYS A 4 -20.22 11.77 -1.64
N GLU A 5 -20.55 12.72 -0.76
CA GLU A 5 -19.79 13.97 -0.60
C GLU A 5 -18.37 13.71 -0.09
N ILE A 6 -18.22 12.83 0.89
CA ILE A 6 -16.91 12.44 1.43
C ILE A 6 -16.07 11.73 0.35
N GLN A 7 -16.70 10.86 -0.44
CA GLN A 7 -16.01 10.19 -1.55
C GLN A 7 -15.50 11.19 -2.57
N GLN A 8 -16.35 12.13 -2.98
CA GLN A 8 -15.96 13.15 -3.95
C GLN A 8 -14.83 14.03 -3.40
N GLN A 9 -14.92 14.47 -2.16
CA GLN A 9 -13.86 15.25 -1.51
C GLN A 9 -12.51 14.49 -1.55
N ILE A 10 -12.50 13.21 -1.17
CA ILE A 10 -11.27 12.40 -1.18
C ILE A 10 -10.72 12.23 -2.60
N ILE A 11 -11.58 12.00 -3.59
CA ILE A 11 -11.19 11.92 -4.99
C ILE A 11 -10.53 13.21 -5.46
N ASP A 12 -11.16 14.35 -5.16
CA ASP A 12 -10.65 15.67 -5.54
C ASP A 12 -9.31 15.99 -4.85
N GLU A 13 -9.16 15.61 -3.60
CA GLU A 13 -7.89 15.73 -2.87
C GLU A 13 -6.79 14.84 -3.51
N ILE A 14 -7.08 13.58 -3.85
CA ILE A 14 -6.12 12.70 -4.53
C ILE A 14 -5.69 13.30 -5.87
N ILE A 15 -6.64 13.76 -6.68
CA ILE A 15 -6.35 14.41 -7.98
C ILE A 15 -5.47 15.64 -7.77
N THR A 16 -5.80 16.48 -6.80
CA THR A 16 -5.09 17.73 -6.53
C THR A 16 -3.63 17.50 -6.16
N VAL A 17 -3.36 16.49 -5.30
CA VAL A 17 -1.98 16.27 -4.78
C VAL A 17 -1.14 15.35 -5.65
N THR A 18 -1.75 14.54 -6.54
CA THR A 18 -1.01 13.55 -7.35
C THR A 18 -1.05 13.83 -8.83
N GLY A 19 -2.03 14.56 -9.33
CA GLY A 19 -2.30 14.69 -10.77
C GLY A 19 -2.89 13.43 -11.42
N LYS A 20 -3.39 12.46 -10.63
CA LYS A 20 -4.10 11.29 -11.16
C LYS A 20 -5.37 11.70 -11.91
N THR A 21 -5.76 10.88 -12.87
CA THR A 21 -7.07 11.06 -13.52
C THR A 21 -8.19 10.73 -12.53
N ASN A 22 -9.40 11.24 -12.82
CA ASN A 22 -10.58 10.92 -12.01
C ASN A 22 -10.83 9.41 -11.90
N GLU A 23 -10.64 8.65 -12.99
CA GLU A 23 -10.77 7.19 -12.98
C GLU A 23 -9.75 6.52 -12.06
N GLN A 24 -8.50 6.98 -12.09
CA GLN A 24 -7.44 6.45 -11.22
C GLN A 24 -7.69 6.77 -9.74
N ALA A 25 -8.14 7.98 -9.42
CA ALA A 25 -8.48 8.37 -8.05
C ALA A 25 -9.70 7.63 -7.51
N GLN A 26 -10.74 7.45 -8.32
CA GLN A 26 -11.90 6.61 -7.99
C GLN A 26 -11.50 5.16 -7.77
N GLY A 27 -10.63 4.62 -8.63
CA GLY A 27 -10.09 3.26 -8.49
C GLY A 27 -9.37 3.06 -7.17
N GLU A 28 -8.50 3.99 -6.79
CA GLU A 28 -7.79 3.95 -5.50
C GLU A 28 -8.78 3.95 -4.31
N LEU A 29 -9.76 4.84 -4.32
CA LEU A 29 -10.78 4.88 -3.27
C LEU A 29 -11.59 3.57 -3.18
N GLN A 30 -12.00 3.01 -4.32
CA GLN A 30 -12.79 1.78 -4.37
C GLN A 30 -12.00 0.56 -3.86
N VAL A 31 -10.75 0.43 -4.28
CA VAL A 31 -9.85 -0.64 -3.83
C VAL A 31 -9.62 -0.53 -2.32
N THR A 32 -9.31 0.67 -1.84
CA THR A 32 -9.11 0.94 -0.41
C THR A 32 -10.34 0.54 0.41
N ARG A 33 -11.54 0.89 -0.04
CA ARG A 33 -12.80 0.50 0.64
C ARG A 33 -12.96 -1.02 0.71
N LYS A 34 -12.77 -1.73 -0.39
CA LYS A 34 -12.87 -3.18 -0.43
C LYS A 34 -11.89 -3.87 0.51
N PHE A 35 -10.67 -3.37 0.58
CA PHE A 35 -9.69 -3.89 1.54
C PHE A 35 -10.08 -3.61 3.00
N LEU A 36 -10.64 -2.43 3.30
CA LEU A 36 -11.10 -2.11 4.65
C LEU A 36 -12.28 -2.99 5.09
N GLU A 37 -13.14 -3.39 4.16
CA GLU A 37 -14.23 -4.33 4.44
C GLU A 37 -13.72 -5.68 4.98
N ASN A 38 -12.49 -6.09 4.62
CA ASN A 38 -11.86 -7.30 5.16
C ASN A 38 -11.54 -7.21 6.65
N PHE A 39 -11.50 -6.00 7.23
CA PHE A 39 -11.33 -5.79 8.66
C PHE A 39 -12.65 -5.67 9.43
N SER A 40 -13.78 -5.88 8.77
CA SER A 40 -15.12 -5.80 9.38
C SER A 40 -15.73 -7.19 9.66
N GLY A 41 -16.69 -7.24 10.54
CA GLY A 41 -17.42 -8.48 10.89
C GLY A 41 -16.51 -9.59 11.40
N ASP A 42 -16.72 -10.81 10.94
CA ASP A 42 -15.98 -11.99 11.38
C ASP A 42 -14.52 -12.04 10.89
N GLN A 43 -14.14 -11.22 9.92
CA GLN A 43 -12.77 -11.15 9.43
C GLN A 43 -11.79 -10.71 10.54
N VAL A 44 -12.23 -9.85 11.45
CA VAL A 44 -11.41 -9.42 12.61
C VAL A 44 -11.04 -10.60 13.50
N ARG A 45 -11.91 -11.59 13.68
CA ARG A 45 -11.64 -12.79 14.47
C ARG A 45 -10.47 -13.60 13.91
N PHE A 46 -10.32 -13.63 12.60
CA PHE A 46 -9.18 -14.30 11.97
C PHE A 46 -7.85 -13.66 12.35
N LEU A 47 -7.81 -12.34 12.49
CA LEU A 47 -6.61 -11.61 12.91
C LEU A 47 -6.25 -11.92 14.38
N ALA A 48 -7.24 -12.17 15.23
CA ALA A 48 -7.05 -12.52 16.63
C ALA A 48 -6.79 -14.01 16.88
N LYS A 49 -6.68 -14.83 15.83
CA LYS A 49 -6.51 -16.28 15.92
C LYS A 49 -5.27 -16.66 16.72
N GLY A 50 -5.46 -17.45 17.77
CA GLY A 50 -4.41 -18.11 18.51
C GLY A 50 -4.24 -19.57 18.09
N PHE A 51 -3.32 -20.27 18.72
CA PHE A 51 -3.18 -21.71 18.59
C PHE A 51 -2.97 -22.35 19.96
N ASN A 52 -3.25 -23.63 20.02
CA ASN A 52 -3.10 -24.45 21.20
C ASN A 52 -2.50 -25.81 20.80
N THR A 53 -1.45 -26.23 21.48
CA THR A 53 -0.81 -27.52 21.23
C THR A 53 -0.50 -28.23 22.55
N PRO A 54 -0.49 -29.59 22.61
CA PRO A 54 0.03 -30.31 23.75
C PRO A 54 1.49 -29.93 24.05
N GLY A 55 1.86 -29.92 25.31
CA GLY A 55 3.26 -29.79 25.73
C GLY A 55 4.01 -31.11 25.66
N ASP A 56 5.33 -31.08 25.88
CA ASP A 56 6.21 -32.24 25.80
C ASP A 56 6.04 -33.19 27.01
N HIS A 57 5.43 -32.73 28.09
CA HIS A 57 5.19 -33.54 29.30
C HIS A 57 3.71 -33.70 29.57
N PHE A 58 3.36 -34.79 30.26
CA PHE A 58 1.97 -35.07 30.64
C PHE A 58 1.32 -33.91 31.43
N GLY A 59 0.15 -33.48 30.99
CA GLY A 59 -0.58 -32.37 31.60
C GLY A 59 -0.13 -30.99 31.18
N GLN A 60 0.89 -30.86 30.32
CA GLN A 60 1.33 -29.57 29.77
C GLN A 60 0.55 -29.21 28.50
N MET A 61 0.37 -27.91 28.31
CA MET A 61 -0.22 -27.31 27.12
C MET A 61 0.46 -25.98 26.77
N SER A 62 0.70 -25.78 25.48
CA SER A 62 1.26 -24.54 24.95
C SER A 62 0.16 -23.74 24.23
N ASN A 63 0.04 -22.49 24.60
CA ASN A 63 -0.91 -21.56 23.96
C ASN A 63 -0.16 -20.41 23.29
N GLY A 64 -0.49 -20.13 22.06
CA GLY A 64 0.02 -18.97 21.33
C GLY A 64 -1.06 -17.95 21.06
N PHE A 65 -0.76 -16.70 21.31
CA PHE A 65 -1.65 -15.57 21.08
C PHE A 65 -0.95 -14.53 20.23
N ARG A 66 -1.72 -13.85 19.36
CA ARG A 66 -1.25 -12.64 18.69
C ARG A 66 -1.33 -11.49 19.66
N TRP A 67 -0.26 -10.74 19.76
CA TRP A 67 -0.13 -9.61 20.68
C TRP A 67 0.31 -8.36 19.93
N PRO A 68 -0.22 -7.16 20.22
CA PRO A 68 0.20 -5.94 19.59
C PRO A 68 1.67 -5.60 19.92
N TYR A 69 2.36 -4.99 18.99
CA TYR A 69 3.70 -4.45 19.23
C TYR A 69 3.68 -3.27 20.22
N GLY A 70 2.57 -2.53 20.28
CA GLY A 70 2.45 -1.26 20.98
C GLY A 70 2.69 -0.07 20.05
N SER A 71 3.67 0.77 20.33
CA SER A 71 4.01 1.88 19.43
C SER A 71 4.68 1.39 18.15
N VAL A 72 4.11 1.75 17.01
CA VAL A 72 4.58 1.39 15.67
C VAL A 72 4.67 2.63 14.79
N ALA A 73 5.59 2.65 13.84
CA ALA A 73 5.66 3.70 12.83
C ALA A 73 5.15 3.19 11.48
N ILE A 74 4.45 4.04 10.76
CA ILE A 74 4.00 3.81 9.39
C ILE A 74 4.57 4.92 8.52
N ILE A 75 5.37 4.55 7.51
CA ILE A 75 5.96 5.47 6.56
C ILE A 75 5.47 5.09 5.17
N ALA A 76 4.68 5.96 4.56
CA ALA A 76 4.01 5.72 3.30
C ALA A 76 4.52 6.65 2.18
N PRO A 77 4.53 6.16 0.93
CA PRO A 77 4.99 6.88 -0.25
C PRO A 77 3.93 7.85 -0.80
N PHE A 78 4.29 8.55 -1.87
CA PHE A 78 3.43 9.55 -2.50
C PHE A 78 2.44 8.98 -3.53
N ASN A 79 2.75 7.82 -4.11
CA ASN A 79 2.06 7.32 -5.32
C ASN A 79 0.64 6.77 -5.07
N PHE A 80 0.36 6.32 -3.85
CA PHE A 80 -0.97 5.93 -3.39
C PHE A 80 -1.26 6.61 -2.05
N PRO A 81 -1.66 7.90 -2.08
CA PRO A 81 -1.77 8.72 -0.87
C PRO A 81 -2.90 8.30 0.08
N LEU A 82 -3.87 7.52 -0.40
CA LEU A 82 -4.96 6.97 0.40
C LEU A 82 -4.74 5.49 0.73
N GLU A 83 -4.55 4.65 -0.30
CA GLU A 83 -4.59 3.20 -0.17
C GLU A 83 -3.52 2.68 0.79
N ILE A 84 -2.25 2.96 0.50
CA ILE A 84 -1.14 2.42 1.28
C ILE A 84 -1.18 2.88 2.74
N PRO A 85 -1.24 4.19 3.05
CA PRO A 85 -1.23 4.63 4.43
C PRO A 85 -2.49 4.22 5.20
N LEU A 86 -3.67 4.27 4.58
CA LEU A 86 -4.91 3.94 5.29
C LEU A 86 -5.01 2.44 5.61
N LEU A 87 -4.61 1.56 4.70
CA LEU A 87 -4.62 0.12 4.95
C LEU A 87 -3.65 -0.27 6.07
N GLN A 88 -2.45 0.31 6.07
CA GLN A 88 -1.46 0.07 7.11
C GLN A 88 -1.91 0.65 8.46
N LEU A 89 -2.50 1.84 8.46
CA LEU A 89 -3.06 2.50 9.64
C LEU A 89 -4.18 1.65 10.27
N MET A 90 -5.17 1.28 9.47
CA MET A 90 -6.32 0.51 9.96
C MET A 90 -5.90 -0.89 10.41
N GLY A 91 -5.05 -1.58 9.67
CA GLY A 91 -4.49 -2.86 10.08
C GLY A 91 -3.73 -2.78 11.40
N SER A 92 -2.96 -1.71 11.59
CA SER A 92 -2.24 -1.46 12.83
C SER A 92 -3.19 -1.23 14.02
N LEU A 93 -4.22 -0.41 13.85
CA LEU A 93 -5.23 -0.12 14.87
C LEU A 93 -6.04 -1.34 15.24
N PHE A 94 -6.53 -2.11 14.28
CA PHE A 94 -7.29 -3.34 14.53
C PHE A 94 -6.48 -4.38 15.30
N MET A 95 -5.17 -4.38 15.14
CA MET A 95 -4.29 -5.26 15.93
C MET A 95 -3.93 -4.68 17.30
N GLY A 96 -4.52 -3.55 17.72
CA GLY A 96 -4.31 -2.93 19.04
C GLY A 96 -2.99 -2.16 19.17
N ASN A 97 -2.36 -1.79 18.07
CA ASN A 97 -1.16 -0.96 18.07
C ASN A 97 -1.50 0.53 18.16
N LYS A 98 -0.52 1.35 18.50
CA LYS A 98 -0.56 2.81 18.47
C LYS A 98 0.36 3.33 17.37
N PRO A 99 -0.17 3.60 16.16
CA PRO A 99 0.63 4.04 15.04
C PRO A 99 0.99 5.51 15.09
N ILE A 100 2.23 5.79 14.70
CA ILE A 100 2.71 7.11 14.31
C ILE A 100 2.77 7.10 12.78
N LEU A 101 1.89 7.85 12.14
CA LEU A 101 1.78 7.91 10.68
C LEU A 101 2.60 9.07 10.12
N LYS A 102 3.51 8.75 9.20
CA LYS A 102 4.24 9.72 8.37
C LYS A 102 4.01 9.39 6.90
N VAL A 103 3.26 10.22 6.22
CA VAL A 103 3.08 10.15 4.76
C VAL A 103 4.07 11.08 4.05
N ASP A 104 4.21 10.93 2.72
CA ASP A 104 4.98 11.89 1.94
C ASP A 104 4.36 13.29 2.06
N SER A 105 5.18 14.31 2.32
CA SER A 105 4.71 15.67 2.59
C SER A 105 3.97 16.30 1.41
N ARG A 106 4.26 15.88 0.18
CA ARG A 106 3.60 16.38 -1.04
C ARG A 106 2.15 15.98 -1.15
N VAL A 107 1.76 14.88 -0.50
CA VAL A 107 0.42 14.28 -0.61
C VAL A 107 -0.28 14.12 0.73
N SER A 108 0.21 14.76 1.77
CA SER A 108 -0.26 14.59 3.14
C SER A 108 -1.71 15.05 3.39
N LEU A 109 -2.25 15.90 2.53
CA LEU A 109 -3.64 16.42 2.62
C LEU A 109 -4.66 15.29 2.74
N VAL A 110 -4.53 14.25 1.91
CA VAL A 110 -5.49 13.14 1.86
C VAL A 110 -5.58 12.43 3.21
N MET A 111 -4.45 12.08 3.81
CA MET A 111 -4.45 11.40 5.10
C MET A 111 -4.76 12.32 6.28
N ASP A 112 -4.47 13.60 6.18
CA ASP A 112 -4.91 14.59 7.19
C ASP A 112 -6.45 14.65 7.25
N SER A 113 -7.11 14.70 6.10
CA SER A 113 -8.57 14.63 6.00
C SER A 113 -9.12 13.31 6.55
N ILE A 114 -8.50 12.19 6.23
CA ILE A 114 -8.90 10.87 6.72
C ILE A 114 -8.74 10.75 8.25
N VAL A 115 -7.62 11.18 8.81
CA VAL A 115 -7.39 11.12 10.27
C VAL A 115 -8.40 12.00 11.01
N LYS A 116 -8.70 13.20 10.50
CA LYS A 116 -9.76 14.05 11.03
C LYS A 116 -11.14 13.37 10.96
N LEU A 117 -11.43 12.71 9.84
CA LEU A 117 -12.68 11.95 9.68
C LEU A 117 -12.76 10.78 10.67
N LEU A 118 -11.68 10.05 10.90
CA LEU A 118 -11.64 8.97 11.89
C LEU A 118 -11.90 9.50 13.30
N HIS A 119 -11.26 10.59 13.69
CA HIS A 119 -11.48 11.22 15.00
C HIS A 119 -12.92 11.74 15.17
N SER A 120 -13.52 12.34 14.14
CA SER A 120 -14.91 12.79 14.18
C SER A 120 -15.91 11.63 14.28
N ASN A 121 -15.50 10.43 13.88
CA ASN A 121 -16.29 9.19 14.00
C ASN A 121 -15.92 8.34 15.24
N GLY A 122 -15.23 8.91 16.20
CA GLY A 122 -15.02 8.29 17.51
C GLY A 122 -13.67 7.61 17.73
N LEU A 123 -12.72 7.71 16.79
CA LEU A 123 -11.36 7.26 17.05
C LEU A 123 -10.72 8.19 18.11
N PRO A 124 -10.24 7.65 19.25
CA PRO A 124 -9.58 8.47 20.26
C PRO A 124 -8.33 9.15 19.70
N LYS A 125 -8.12 10.42 20.06
CA LYS A 125 -6.96 11.20 19.56
C LYS A 125 -5.61 10.61 19.98
N GLN A 126 -5.56 9.93 21.12
CA GLN A 126 -4.35 9.31 21.65
C GLN A 126 -4.00 7.97 20.96
N ASP A 127 -4.81 7.48 20.05
CA ASP A 127 -4.57 6.18 19.40
C ASP A 127 -3.84 6.31 18.05
N VAL A 128 -3.78 7.52 17.49
CA VAL A 128 -3.05 7.82 16.25
C VAL A 128 -2.34 9.16 16.39
N ASP A 129 -1.06 9.17 16.07
CA ASP A 129 -0.31 10.39 15.83
C ASP A 129 0.03 10.50 14.34
N MET A 130 -0.32 11.62 13.71
CA MET A 130 0.13 11.94 12.35
C MET A 130 1.17 13.05 12.42
N ILE A 131 2.36 12.79 11.86
CA ILE A 131 3.48 13.74 11.90
C ILE A 131 3.90 14.16 10.50
N HIS A 132 4.19 15.45 10.35
CA HIS A 132 4.75 16.03 9.14
C HIS A 132 6.20 16.39 9.37
N CYS A 133 7.10 15.60 8.78
CA CYS A 133 8.53 15.83 8.89
C CYS A 133 9.26 15.30 7.64
N ASP A 134 10.51 15.70 7.49
CA ASP A 134 11.40 15.15 6.49
C ASP A 134 11.93 13.75 6.87
N GLY A 135 12.66 13.14 5.95
CA GLY A 135 13.21 11.80 6.15
C GLY A 135 14.27 11.74 7.25
N VAL A 136 15.07 12.80 7.42
CA VAL A 136 16.12 12.86 8.43
C VAL A 136 15.52 12.94 9.83
N THR A 137 14.53 13.79 10.02
CA THR A 137 13.79 13.93 11.28
C THR A 137 13.07 12.62 11.64
N MET A 138 12.41 11.98 10.65
CA MET A 138 11.77 10.69 10.89
C MET A 138 12.77 9.60 11.26
N GLN A 139 13.89 9.54 10.57
CA GLN A 139 14.97 8.60 10.94
C GLN A 139 15.45 8.81 12.37
N HIS A 140 15.67 10.06 12.76
CA HIS A 140 16.09 10.40 14.13
C HIS A 140 15.05 9.94 15.16
N LEU A 141 13.77 10.13 14.87
CA LEU A 141 12.67 9.64 15.71
C LEU A 141 12.71 8.10 15.83
N LEU A 142 12.84 7.38 14.72
CA LEU A 142 12.89 5.92 14.72
C LEU A 142 14.05 5.36 15.55
N LEU A 143 15.22 6.01 15.49
CA LEU A 143 16.42 5.54 16.19
C LEU A 143 16.44 5.87 17.68
N ASN A 144 15.78 6.96 18.08
CA ASN A 144 15.85 7.48 19.45
C ASN A 144 14.56 7.29 20.26
N SER A 145 13.53 6.64 19.66
CA SER A 145 12.26 6.37 20.35
C SER A 145 12.08 4.89 20.68
N LYS A 146 11.01 4.60 21.43
CA LYS A 146 10.61 3.23 21.80
C LYS A 146 9.71 2.56 20.77
N ILE A 147 9.79 2.96 19.48
CA ILE A 147 9.05 2.33 18.41
C ILE A 147 9.52 0.89 18.24
N ARG A 148 8.59 -0.05 18.28
CA ARG A 148 8.90 -1.49 18.28
C ARG A 148 8.85 -2.11 16.89
N MET A 149 8.11 -1.52 15.96
CA MET A 149 7.98 -1.98 14.58
C MET A 149 7.78 -0.79 13.66
N THR A 150 8.41 -0.80 12.52
CA THR A 150 8.20 0.17 11.44
C THR A 150 7.62 -0.56 10.23
N GLN A 151 6.54 -0.04 9.68
CA GLN A 151 6.05 -0.40 8.34
C GLN A 151 6.52 0.68 7.38
N PHE A 152 7.34 0.29 6.44
CA PHE A 152 7.93 1.20 5.45
C PHE A 152 7.56 0.78 4.05
N THR A 153 6.93 1.68 3.32
CA THR A 153 6.72 1.55 1.88
C THR A 153 7.40 2.71 1.18
N GLY A 154 8.35 2.42 0.28
CA GLY A 154 9.12 3.46 -0.39
C GLY A 154 10.31 2.92 -1.18
N SER A 155 11.34 3.74 -1.40
CA SER A 155 12.50 3.36 -2.20
C SER A 155 13.36 2.28 -1.52
N SER A 156 13.87 1.35 -2.33
CA SER A 156 14.67 0.22 -1.85
C SER A 156 15.94 0.66 -1.12
N ASN A 157 16.59 1.75 -1.55
CA ASN A 157 17.78 2.27 -0.89
C ASN A 157 17.51 2.74 0.55
N ILE A 158 16.39 3.44 0.78
CA ILE A 158 15.99 3.87 2.12
C ILE A 158 15.55 2.68 2.96
N ALA A 159 14.82 1.73 2.35
CA ALA A 159 14.39 0.50 2.99
C ALA A 159 15.59 -0.30 3.54
N GLU A 160 16.61 -0.50 2.70
CA GLU A 160 17.83 -1.21 3.08
C GLU A 160 18.60 -0.48 4.20
N PHE A 161 18.76 0.83 4.06
CA PHE A 161 19.39 1.67 5.08
C PHE A 161 18.67 1.54 6.43
N LEU A 162 17.35 1.70 6.45
CA LEU A 162 16.54 1.60 7.68
C LEU A 162 16.58 0.18 8.26
N SER A 163 16.56 -0.85 7.42
CA SER A 163 16.64 -2.24 7.86
C SER A 163 17.90 -2.50 8.69
N ARG A 164 19.05 -2.03 8.20
CA ARG A 164 20.32 -2.15 8.91
C ARG A 164 20.31 -1.38 10.24
N LYS A 165 19.74 -0.16 10.26
CA LYS A 165 19.71 0.70 11.45
C LYS A 165 18.72 0.24 12.52
N LEU A 166 17.60 -0.35 12.12
CA LEU A 166 16.54 -0.79 13.01
C LEU A 166 16.68 -2.26 13.46
N ASN A 167 17.78 -2.94 13.07
CA ASN A 167 18.05 -4.33 13.45
C ASN A 167 16.85 -5.27 13.21
N GLY A 168 16.24 -5.20 12.04
CA GLY A 168 15.11 -6.04 11.64
C GLY A 168 13.74 -5.65 12.22
N ARG A 169 13.65 -4.58 13.01
CA ARG A 169 12.36 -4.05 13.51
C ARG A 169 11.61 -3.24 12.46
N ILE A 170 11.58 -3.77 11.24
CA ILE A 170 10.96 -3.11 10.08
C ILE A 170 10.35 -4.16 9.15
N LYS A 171 9.18 -3.84 8.61
CA LYS A 171 8.56 -4.52 7.47
C LYS A 171 8.63 -3.60 6.28
N ILE A 172 9.09 -4.13 5.15
CA ILE A 172 9.44 -3.32 3.99
C ILE A 172 8.61 -3.76 2.80
N GLU A 173 8.10 -2.76 2.09
CA GLU A 173 7.65 -2.88 0.71
C GLU A 173 8.44 -1.87 -0.12
N GLY A 174 9.29 -2.36 -0.99
CA GLY A 174 10.11 -1.53 -1.88
C GLY A 174 9.55 -1.47 -3.30
N GLY A 175 10.16 -0.63 -4.15
CA GLY A 175 9.96 -0.70 -5.58
C GLY A 175 10.62 -1.96 -6.15
N GLY A 176 9.97 -2.59 -7.13
CA GLY A 176 10.49 -3.73 -7.85
C GLY A 176 10.98 -3.37 -9.25
N PHE A 177 11.64 -4.33 -9.89
CA PHE A 177 11.82 -4.39 -11.33
C PHE A 177 10.86 -5.46 -11.85
N ASP A 178 9.62 -5.03 -12.09
CA ASP A 178 8.52 -5.94 -12.35
C ASP A 178 8.55 -6.43 -13.79
N TRP A 179 8.34 -7.71 -13.99
CA TRP A 179 8.35 -8.34 -15.29
C TRP A 179 7.07 -9.14 -15.52
N LYS A 180 6.79 -9.42 -16.79
CA LYS A 180 5.64 -10.19 -17.22
C LYS A 180 6.08 -11.18 -18.28
N ILE A 181 5.56 -12.42 -18.21
CA ILE A 181 5.73 -13.44 -19.21
C ILE A 181 4.43 -13.49 -20.03
N ILE A 182 4.55 -13.34 -21.34
CA ILE A 182 3.46 -13.47 -22.31
C ILE A 182 3.62 -14.82 -23.00
N GLY A 183 2.66 -15.71 -22.80
CA GLY A 183 2.64 -17.05 -23.41
C GLY A 183 2.32 -17.06 -24.90
N ASP A 184 2.02 -18.23 -25.44
CA ASP A 184 1.71 -18.46 -26.84
C ASP A 184 0.58 -17.54 -27.33
N SER A 185 0.78 -16.92 -28.51
CA SER A 185 -0.19 -16.00 -29.11
C SER A 185 -1.48 -16.68 -29.52
N ASN A 186 -1.48 -17.97 -29.79
CA ASN A 186 -2.66 -18.73 -30.23
C ASN A 186 -3.69 -18.92 -29.10
N ASP A 187 -3.24 -18.89 -27.84
CA ASP A 187 -4.07 -19.13 -26.66
C ASP A 187 -4.61 -17.84 -26.00
N LEU A 188 -4.24 -16.67 -26.54
CA LEU A 188 -4.49 -15.40 -25.88
C LEU A 188 -5.30 -14.42 -26.74
N HIS A 189 -6.14 -13.62 -26.08
CA HIS A 189 -6.81 -12.48 -26.70
C HIS A 189 -5.84 -11.30 -26.83
N HIS A 190 -5.28 -11.10 -28.01
CA HIS A 190 -4.23 -10.13 -28.30
C HIS A 190 -4.54 -8.71 -27.80
N ASP A 191 -5.73 -8.18 -28.11
CA ASP A 191 -6.10 -6.82 -27.69
C ASP A 191 -6.16 -6.68 -26.15
N THR A 192 -6.57 -7.72 -25.44
CA THR A 192 -6.56 -7.75 -23.99
C THR A 192 -5.11 -7.70 -23.46
N VAL A 193 -4.21 -8.49 -24.05
CA VAL A 193 -2.79 -8.50 -23.68
C VAL A 193 -2.15 -7.13 -23.89
N TYR A 194 -2.37 -6.50 -25.05
CA TYR A 194 -1.85 -5.16 -25.33
C TYR A 194 -2.35 -4.12 -24.32
N ASN A 195 -3.65 -4.12 -24.03
CA ASN A 195 -4.25 -3.19 -23.07
C ASN A 195 -3.70 -3.39 -21.65
N ILE A 196 -3.59 -4.64 -21.19
CA ILE A 196 -3.04 -4.94 -19.86
C ILE A 196 -1.57 -4.51 -19.77
N CYS A 197 -0.75 -4.87 -20.77
CA CYS A 197 0.66 -4.48 -20.78
C CYS A 197 0.83 -2.96 -20.79
N THR A 198 0.01 -2.24 -21.54
CA THR A 198 0.04 -0.78 -21.58
C THR A 198 -0.37 -0.17 -20.26
N LYS A 199 -1.49 -0.60 -19.68
CA LYS A 199 -1.96 -0.10 -18.38
C LYS A 199 -0.97 -0.37 -17.26
N ASP A 200 -0.40 -1.57 -17.21
CA ASP A 200 0.56 -1.93 -16.15
C ASP A 200 1.87 -1.15 -16.25
N ALA A 201 2.29 -0.78 -17.47
CA ALA A 201 3.51 -0.02 -17.67
C ALA A 201 3.32 1.50 -17.47
N TYR A 202 2.19 2.06 -17.90
CA TYR A 202 2.06 3.51 -18.06
C TYR A 202 1.02 4.17 -17.16
N SER A 203 0.15 3.42 -16.46
CA SER A 203 -0.78 4.03 -15.49
C SER A 203 -0.04 4.86 -14.46
N PHE A 204 -0.54 6.07 -14.21
CA PHE A 204 0.10 7.05 -13.34
C PHE A 204 1.57 7.29 -13.73
N SER A 205 1.84 7.38 -15.04
CA SER A 205 3.18 7.57 -15.63
C SER A 205 4.21 6.52 -15.15
N GLY A 206 3.77 5.31 -14.84
CA GLY A 206 4.62 4.23 -14.31
C GLY A 206 5.08 4.44 -12.88
N GLN A 207 4.54 5.41 -12.13
CA GLN A 207 4.92 5.69 -10.74
C GLN A 207 4.24 4.73 -9.75
N LYS A 208 4.32 3.44 -10.00
CA LYS A 208 3.75 2.37 -9.18
C LYS A 208 4.84 1.39 -8.79
N CYS A 209 4.78 0.84 -7.58
CA CYS A 209 5.69 -0.22 -7.14
C CYS A 209 5.59 -1.48 -8.04
N SER A 210 4.42 -1.70 -8.64
CA SER A 210 4.09 -2.81 -9.55
C SER A 210 4.11 -2.42 -11.03
N ALA A 211 4.70 -1.28 -11.41
CA ALA A 211 4.77 -0.87 -12.81
C ALA A 211 5.65 -1.84 -13.60
N GLN A 212 5.11 -2.40 -14.67
CA GLN A 212 5.81 -3.34 -15.52
C GLN A 212 7.00 -2.69 -16.22
N SER A 213 8.18 -3.24 -16.00
CA SER A 213 9.46 -2.74 -16.56
C SER A 213 9.97 -3.60 -17.72
N MET A 214 9.62 -4.89 -17.76
CA MET A 214 10.13 -5.84 -18.75
C MET A 214 9.04 -6.83 -19.19
N LEU A 215 9.06 -7.19 -20.46
CA LEU A 215 8.23 -8.24 -21.06
C LEU A 215 9.12 -9.37 -21.60
N PHE A 216 8.83 -10.59 -21.19
CA PHE A 216 9.30 -11.81 -21.84
C PHE A 216 8.18 -12.32 -22.73
N ILE A 217 8.40 -12.34 -24.05
CA ILE A 217 7.34 -12.59 -25.02
C ILE A 217 7.67 -13.87 -25.79
N ASP A 218 6.72 -14.78 -25.86
CA ASP A 218 6.86 -16.02 -26.62
C ASP A 218 7.12 -15.72 -28.10
N HIS A 219 7.89 -16.59 -28.76
CA HIS A 219 8.32 -16.45 -30.15
C HIS A 219 7.18 -16.48 -31.17
N THR A 220 5.98 -16.94 -30.77
CA THR A 220 4.79 -16.95 -31.63
C THR A 220 4.21 -15.54 -31.88
N TRP A 221 4.64 -14.54 -31.11
CA TRP A 221 4.21 -13.15 -31.30
C TRP A 221 5.06 -12.42 -32.34
N ASP A 222 4.39 -11.69 -33.27
CA ASP A 222 5.09 -10.71 -34.10
C ASP A 222 5.48 -9.49 -33.27
N LEU A 223 6.77 -9.40 -32.94
CA LEU A 223 7.31 -8.33 -32.09
C LEU A 223 7.18 -6.94 -32.70
N THR A 224 7.12 -6.83 -34.03
CA THR A 224 6.92 -5.54 -34.71
C THR A 224 5.51 -5.04 -34.46
N VAL A 225 4.53 -5.88 -34.72
CA VAL A 225 3.11 -5.58 -34.46
C VAL A 225 2.88 -5.32 -32.98
N PHE A 226 3.47 -6.14 -32.11
CA PHE A 226 3.34 -6.00 -30.66
C PHE A 226 3.82 -4.61 -30.18
N LYS A 227 5.03 -4.21 -30.58
CA LYS A 227 5.61 -2.90 -30.23
C LYS A 227 4.77 -1.73 -30.75
N GLU A 228 4.28 -1.80 -32.00
CA GLU A 228 3.44 -0.74 -32.56
C GLU A 228 2.11 -0.60 -31.82
N LYS A 229 1.48 -1.72 -31.48
CA LYS A 229 0.23 -1.73 -30.72
C LYS A 229 0.42 -1.11 -29.33
N LEU A 230 1.46 -1.51 -28.57
CA LEU A 230 1.77 -0.90 -27.27
C LEU A 230 2.03 0.59 -27.39
N LYS A 231 2.83 1.01 -28.36
CA LYS A 231 3.14 2.42 -28.60
C LYS A 231 1.87 3.24 -28.86
N ASN A 232 0.99 2.73 -29.74
CA ASN A 232 -0.26 3.41 -30.08
C ASN A 232 -1.23 3.50 -28.88
N LEU A 233 -1.26 2.49 -28.03
CA LEU A 233 -2.07 2.53 -26.81
C LEU A 233 -1.46 3.48 -25.78
N ALA A 234 -0.15 3.46 -25.60
CA ALA A 234 0.54 4.35 -24.67
C ALA A 234 0.32 5.85 -24.99
N TYR A 235 0.28 6.23 -26.28
CA TYR A 235 -0.06 7.60 -26.68
C TYR A 235 -1.52 8.00 -26.38
N LYS A 236 -2.40 7.03 -26.16
CA LYS A 236 -3.81 7.29 -25.82
C LYS A 236 -4.06 7.31 -24.32
N GLU A 237 -3.13 6.80 -23.53
CA GLU A 237 -3.23 6.88 -22.07
C GLU A 237 -3.24 8.36 -21.66
N LYS A 238 -4.32 8.79 -21.03
CA LYS A 238 -4.41 10.12 -20.45
C LYS A 238 -3.59 10.14 -19.16
N MET A 239 -2.65 11.04 -19.10
CA MET A 239 -1.99 11.42 -17.85
C MET A 239 -2.91 12.32 -17.04
#